data_7a03c20ae7fca1ccc26f9f4f07f7174d
#
_entry.id   7a03c20ae7fca1ccc26f9f4f07f7174d
#
_cell.length_a   1.000
_cell.length_b   1.000
_cell.length_c   1.000
_cell.angle_alpha   90.00
_cell.angle_beta   90.00
_cell.angle_gamma   90.00
#
_symmetry.space_group_name_H-M   'P 1'
#
loop_
_entity.id
_entity.type
_entity.pdbx_description
1 polymer ?
#
loop_
_entity_poly.entity_id
_entity_poly.type
_entity_poly.pdbx_seq_one_letter_code
_entity_poly.pdbx_strand_id
1 'polypeptide(L)'
;MTTNSKNPETLALHAGWRSDPTTNSVAVPIHQTTSYQFDSTEHASNLFALSELGNIYSRIMNPTCDVLEQRIAALEGGAAALAVASGQTATAYALQNITRTGENIVSSTDLYGGTWNQLNNTFKDMGIEVRFVDPKDPNAFAEATDDKTRAYFAETLPNPKLEVFPIREVSDIGRKFGIPLIVDNTAAPVLCKPFEPVSYTHLTLPTKA
;
A
#
# COMPACT_ATOMS: atom_id res chain seq x y z
N MET A 1 14.85 -11.11 9.35
CA MET A 1 13.74 -11.92 8.80
C MET A 1 13.45 -13.08 9.74
N THR A 2 12.21 -13.31 10.09
CA THR A 2 11.79 -14.35 11.00
C THR A 2 11.68 -15.73 10.34
N THR A 3 11.67 -15.81 9.01
CA THR A 3 11.72 -17.04 8.22
C THR A 3 12.42 -16.82 6.89
N ASN A 4 13.16 -17.83 6.42
CA ASN A 4 13.79 -17.87 5.10
C ASN A 4 12.89 -18.57 4.05
N SER A 5 11.72 -19.04 4.44
CA SER A 5 10.77 -19.69 3.55
C SER A 5 10.19 -18.68 2.56
N LYS A 6 9.99 -19.13 1.32
CA LYS A 6 9.24 -18.42 0.29
C LYS A 6 7.84 -19.02 0.08
N ASN A 7 7.49 -20.04 0.85
CA ASN A 7 6.20 -20.69 0.77
C ASN A 7 5.12 -19.80 1.39
N PRO A 8 4.07 -19.41 0.65
CA PRO A 8 3.03 -18.48 1.13
C PRO A 8 2.36 -18.92 2.44
N GLU A 9 2.10 -20.21 2.62
CA GLU A 9 1.48 -20.73 3.84
C GLU A 9 2.39 -20.54 5.05
N THR A 10 3.70 -20.70 4.87
CA THR A 10 4.70 -20.46 5.92
C THR A 10 4.83 -18.97 6.22
N LEU A 11 4.83 -18.12 5.17
CA LEU A 11 4.89 -16.67 5.31
C LEU A 11 3.64 -16.14 6.05
N ALA A 12 2.46 -16.65 5.71
CA ALA A 12 1.20 -16.26 6.34
C ALA A 12 1.19 -16.50 7.85
N LEU A 13 1.92 -17.52 8.32
CA LEU A 13 2.01 -17.87 9.74
C LEU A 13 3.18 -17.19 10.46
N HIS A 14 4.35 -17.07 9.81
CA HIS A 14 5.61 -16.80 10.49
C HIS A 14 6.34 -15.54 10.05
N ALA A 15 5.98 -14.91 8.93
CA ALA A 15 6.63 -13.67 8.53
C ALA A 15 6.34 -12.56 9.55
N GLY A 16 7.37 -11.77 9.89
CA GLY A 16 7.28 -10.69 10.86
C GLY A 16 7.26 -11.11 12.32
N TRP A 17 7.00 -12.40 12.63
CA TRP A 17 6.92 -12.87 14.00
C TRP A 17 7.29 -14.35 14.13
N ARG A 18 7.98 -14.70 15.19
CA ARG A 18 8.27 -16.10 15.52
C ARG A 18 7.89 -16.47 16.94
N SER A 19 8.39 -15.73 17.92
CA SER A 19 8.02 -15.87 19.32
C SER A 19 8.43 -14.62 20.09
N ASP A 20 7.73 -14.34 21.18
CA ASP A 20 8.12 -13.29 22.11
C ASP A 20 9.41 -13.68 22.84
N PRO A 21 10.46 -12.83 22.83
CA PRO A 21 11.76 -13.19 23.42
C PRO A 21 11.74 -13.30 24.94
N THR A 22 10.74 -12.72 25.60
CA THR A 22 10.62 -12.70 27.07
C THR A 22 9.80 -13.88 27.59
N THR A 23 8.67 -14.17 26.92
CA THR A 23 7.70 -15.17 27.36
C THR A 23 7.70 -16.44 26.51
N ASN A 24 8.41 -16.45 25.38
CA ASN A 24 8.35 -17.50 24.34
C ASN A 24 6.95 -17.72 23.76
N SER A 25 6.04 -16.76 23.88
CA SER A 25 4.72 -16.84 23.30
C SER A 25 4.81 -16.92 21.78
N VAL A 26 4.13 -17.88 21.16
CA VAL A 26 4.05 -18.03 19.70
C VAL A 26 3.07 -17.04 19.09
N ALA A 27 1.99 -16.71 19.81
CA ALA A 27 1.04 -15.70 19.38
C ALA A 27 1.65 -14.29 19.44
N VAL A 28 1.30 -13.45 18.49
CA VAL A 28 1.72 -12.03 18.47
C VAL A 28 1.06 -11.32 19.66
N PRO A 29 1.80 -10.71 20.58
CA PRO A 29 1.22 -9.91 21.66
C PRO A 29 0.48 -8.69 21.12
N ILE A 30 -0.62 -8.31 21.80
CA ILE A 30 -1.34 -7.08 21.51
C ILE A 30 -0.79 -5.96 22.40
N HIS A 31 0.00 -5.07 21.82
CA HIS A 31 0.55 -3.90 22.50
C HIS A 31 -0.47 -2.76 22.48
N GLN A 32 -1.38 -2.77 23.45
CA GLN A 32 -2.43 -1.74 23.60
C GLN A 32 -1.91 -0.55 24.40
N THR A 33 -0.99 0.19 23.83
CA THR A 33 -0.36 1.36 24.46
C THR A 33 -0.31 2.54 23.50
N THR A 34 -0.26 3.75 24.04
CA THR A 34 -0.12 5.00 23.26
C THR A 34 1.34 5.36 23.04
N SER A 35 2.16 5.30 24.09
CA SER A 35 3.57 5.72 24.10
C SER A 35 4.46 4.64 24.73
N TYR A 36 5.76 4.82 24.53
CA TYR A 36 6.79 3.91 25.01
C TYR A 36 7.78 4.68 25.91
N GLN A 37 8.36 3.97 26.88
CA GLN A 37 9.40 4.53 27.75
C GLN A 37 10.74 4.48 27.01
N PHE A 38 11.54 5.54 27.19
CA PHE A 38 12.92 5.58 26.70
C PHE A 38 13.90 5.22 27.82
N ASP A 39 15.00 4.60 27.45
CA ASP A 39 16.04 4.20 28.41
C ASP A 39 16.84 5.42 28.94
N SER A 40 16.97 6.46 28.09
CA SER A 40 17.67 7.70 28.41
C SER A 40 17.20 8.84 27.51
N THR A 41 17.59 10.09 27.83
CA THR A 41 17.37 11.25 26.96
C THR A 41 18.12 11.10 25.63
N GLU A 42 19.30 10.49 25.63
CA GLU A 42 20.07 10.23 24.42
C GLU A 42 19.35 9.22 23.51
N HIS A 43 18.86 8.11 24.08
CA HIS A 43 18.03 7.13 23.37
C HIS A 43 16.82 7.81 22.73
N ALA A 44 16.07 8.63 23.48
CA ALA A 44 14.95 9.40 22.93
C ALA A 44 15.40 10.29 21.75
N SER A 45 16.48 11.03 21.90
CA SER A 45 17.03 11.90 20.85
C SER A 45 17.36 11.12 19.57
N ASN A 46 17.99 9.95 19.71
CA ASN A 46 18.36 9.09 18.60
C ASN A 46 17.13 8.56 17.85
N LEU A 47 16.09 8.14 18.57
CA LEU A 47 14.83 7.66 17.98
C LEU A 47 14.12 8.77 17.20
N PHE A 48 14.02 9.98 17.78
CA PHE A 48 13.38 11.12 17.10
C PHE A 48 14.20 11.64 15.92
N ALA A 49 15.52 11.49 15.94
CA ALA A 49 16.41 11.82 14.83
C ALA A 49 16.47 10.72 13.76
N LEU A 50 15.78 9.58 13.95
CA LEU A 50 15.83 8.40 13.09
C LEU A 50 17.25 7.82 12.91
N SER A 51 18.16 8.11 13.82
CA SER A 51 19.51 7.50 13.87
C SER A 51 19.50 6.12 14.53
N GLU A 52 18.43 5.81 15.25
CA GLU A 52 18.13 4.52 15.85
C GLU A 52 16.66 4.15 15.57
N LEU A 53 16.36 2.87 15.36
CA LEU A 53 14.99 2.39 15.15
C LEU A 53 14.42 1.86 16.46
N GLY A 54 13.17 2.22 16.76
CA GLY A 54 12.48 1.75 17.96
C GLY A 54 11.10 2.34 18.11
N ASN A 55 10.43 1.98 19.20
CA ASN A 55 9.05 2.40 19.44
C ASN A 55 9.01 3.75 20.16
N ILE A 56 8.26 4.69 19.63
CA ILE A 56 8.06 6.03 20.19
C ILE A 56 6.60 6.22 20.60
N TYR A 57 5.69 6.03 19.66
CA TYR A 57 4.28 6.33 19.80
C TYR A 57 3.44 5.48 18.84
N SER A 58 2.37 4.84 19.31
CA SER A 58 1.62 3.84 18.54
C SER A 58 0.99 4.35 17.23
N ARG A 59 0.76 5.65 17.08
CA ARG A 59 0.30 6.23 15.80
C ARG A 59 1.40 6.16 14.72
N ILE A 60 2.67 6.16 15.13
CA ILE A 60 3.82 6.14 14.22
C ILE A 60 4.29 4.69 14.02
N MET A 61 4.47 3.95 15.11
CA MET A 61 4.88 2.56 15.12
C MET A 61 4.30 1.82 16.32
N ASN A 62 3.92 0.55 16.10
CA ASN A 62 3.46 -0.35 17.17
C ASN A 62 3.89 -1.77 16.84
N PRO A 63 4.47 -2.54 17.78
CA PRO A 63 4.95 -3.90 17.49
C PRO A 63 3.89 -4.84 16.93
N THR A 64 2.62 -4.69 17.32
CA THR A 64 1.53 -5.48 16.76
C THR A 64 1.27 -5.15 15.30
N CYS A 65 1.25 -3.85 14.94
CA CYS A 65 1.09 -3.40 13.56
C CYS A 65 2.30 -3.78 12.71
N ASP A 66 3.51 -3.66 13.25
CA ASP A 66 4.75 -4.00 12.56
C ASP A 66 4.78 -5.46 12.09
N VAL A 67 4.28 -6.40 12.90
CA VAL A 67 4.14 -7.80 12.47
C VAL A 67 3.21 -7.96 11.28
N LEU A 68 2.08 -7.25 11.26
CA LEU A 68 1.17 -7.25 10.11
C LEU A 68 1.85 -6.67 8.87
N GLU A 69 2.53 -5.53 9.01
CA GLU A 69 3.23 -4.84 7.93
C GLU A 69 4.31 -5.73 7.32
N GLN A 70 5.18 -6.32 8.14
CA GLN A 70 6.21 -7.24 7.67
C GLN A 70 5.61 -8.48 6.98
N ARG A 71 4.50 -9.01 7.49
CA ARG A 71 3.84 -10.19 6.93
C ARG A 71 3.23 -9.91 5.58
N ILE A 72 2.51 -8.81 5.43
CA ILE A 72 1.93 -8.40 4.15
C ILE A 72 3.03 -8.08 3.14
N ALA A 73 4.07 -7.34 3.53
CA ALA A 73 5.20 -7.08 2.65
C ALA A 73 5.85 -8.39 2.14
N ALA A 74 6.03 -9.38 3.03
CA ALA A 74 6.59 -10.67 2.64
C ALA A 74 5.68 -11.49 1.71
N LEU A 75 4.37 -11.47 1.93
CA LEU A 75 3.39 -12.19 1.10
C LEU A 75 3.26 -11.57 -0.30
N GLU A 76 3.25 -10.25 -0.38
CA GLU A 76 3.11 -9.51 -1.64
C GLU A 76 4.46 -9.34 -2.37
N GLY A 77 5.58 -9.63 -1.72
CA GLY A 77 6.92 -9.40 -2.29
C GLY A 77 7.35 -7.94 -2.28
N GLY A 78 6.72 -7.11 -1.44
CA GLY A 78 7.03 -5.70 -1.26
C GLY A 78 8.26 -5.45 -0.38
N ALA A 79 8.86 -4.28 -0.50
CA ALA A 79 10.00 -3.85 0.33
C ALA A 79 9.56 -3.52 1.77
N ALA A 80 8.37 -2.94 1.93
CA ALA A 80 7.77 -2.57 3.20
C ALA A 80 6.24 -2.45 3.04
N ALA A 81 5.53 -2.35 4.16
CA ALA A 81 4.10 -2.04 4.20
C ALA A 81 3.80 -1.06 5.33
N LEU A 82 2.68 -0.38 5.24
CA LEU A 82 2.15 0.51 6.27
C LEU A 82 0.69 0.16 6.55
N ALA A 83 0.38 -0.20 7.78
CA ALA A 83 -1.00 -0.43 8.21
C ALA A 83 -1.69 0.89 8.55
N VAL A 84 -2.88 1.07 7.99
CA VAL A 84 -3.73 2.25 8.22
C VAL A 84 -5.15 1.83 8.60
N ALA A 85 -5.96 2.76 9.05
CA ALA A 85 -7.27 2.48 9.63
C ALA A 85 -8.31 1.91 8.65
N SER A 86 -8.15 2.14 7.34
CA SER A 86 -9.07 1.66 6.31
C SER A 86 -8.41 1.62 4.93
N GLY A 87 -9.00 0.84 4.00
CA GLY A 87 -8.60 0.83 2.60
C GLY A 87 -8.71 2.20 1.93
N GLN A 88 -9.77 2.97 2.22
CA GLN A 88 -9.92 4.33 1.71
C GLN A 88 -8.79 5.26 2.19
N THR A 89 -8.34 5.11 3.43
CA THR A 89 -7.18 5.85 3.95
C THR A 89 -5.90 5.44 3.20
N ALA A 90 -5.73 4.16 2.93
CA ALA A 90 -4.56 3.67 2.21
C ALA A 90 -4.51 4.22 0.78
N THR A 91 -5.63 4.19 0.03
CA THR A 91 -5.75 4.80 -1.29
C THR A 91 -5.44 6.30 -1.25
N ALA A 92 -6.04 7.02 -0.27
CA ALA A 92 -5.79 8.45 -0.12
C ALA A 92 -4.31 8.74 0.14
N TYR A 93 -3.67 8.07 1.08
CA TYR A 93 -2.27 8.32 1.44
C TYR A 93 -1.32 7.99 0.29
N ALA A 94 -1.58 6.89 -0.42
CA ALA A 94 -0.79 6.51 -1.56
C ALA A 94 -0.74 7.58 -2.64
N LEU A 95 -1.90 8.06 -3.01
CA LEU A 95 -2.06 9.05 -4.08
C LEU A 95 -1.62 10.45 -3.63
N GLN A 96 -2.03 10.90 -2.44
CA GLN A 96 -1.63 12.21 -1.89
C GLN A 96 -0.13 12.32 -1.61
N ASN A 97 0.55 11.21 -1.36
CA ASN A 97 1.99 11.22 -1.16
C ASN A 97 2.75 11.71 -2.39
N ILE A 98 2.23 11.44 -3.59
CA ILE A 98 2.90 11.73 -4.86
C ILE A 98 2.18 12.75 -5.75
N THR A 99 0.96 13.17 -5.39
CA THR A 99 0.15 14.10 -6.18
C THR A 99 -0.15 15.36 -5.37
N ARG A 100 -0.14 16.51 -6.02
CA ARG A 100 -0.41 17.83 -5.42
C ARG A 100 -1.53 18.55 -6.16
N THR A 101 -2.09 19.60 -5.54
CA THR A 101 -3.06 20.51 -6.16
C THR A 101 -2.55 21.00 -7.52
N GLY A 102 -3.39 20.93 -8.54
CA GLY A 102 -3.06 21.29 -9.92
C GLY A 102 -2.42 20.19 -10.76
N GLU A 103 -2.18 19.03 -10.17
CA GLU A 103 -1.71 17.81 -10.84
C GLU A 103 -2.86 16.83 -11.09
N ASN A 104 -2.59 15.73 -11.81
CA ASN A 104 -3.63 14.77 -12.14
C ASN A 104 -3.20 13.31 -11.95
N ILE A 105 -4.21 12.46 -11.89
CA ILE A 105 -4.14 11.00 -11.81
C ILE A 105 -4.95 10.43 -12.96
N VAL A 106 -4.43 9.42 -13.65
CA VAL A 106 -5.21 8.63 -14.62
C VAL A 106 -5.67 7.36 -13.93
N SER A 107 -6.98 7.14 -13.87
CA SER A 107 -7.58 6.03 -13.15
C SER A 107 -8.47 5.17 -14.05
N SER A 108 -8.52 3.86 -13.77
CA SER A 108 -9.55 2.99 -14.32
C SER A 108 -10.95 3.53 -14.00
N THR A 109 -11.91 3.40 -14.93
CA THR A 109 -13.35 3.60 -14.66
C THR A 109 -13.92 2.50 -13.77
N ASP A 110 -13.29 1.33 -13.77
CA ASP A 110 -13.77 0.14 -13.07
C ASP A 110 -13.14 0.10 -11.68
N LEU A 111 -13.91 0.55 -10.69
CA LEU A 111 -13.48 0.71 -9.30
C LEU A 111 -14.63 0.37 -8.35
N TYR A 112 -14.25 0.03 -7.13
CA TYR A 112 -15.17 0.04 -6.00
C TYR A 112 -15.83 1.42 -5.84
N GLY A 113 -17.14 1.45 -5.60
CA GLY A 113 -17.90 2.70 -5.55
C GLY A 113 -17.37 3.75 -4.56
N GLY A 114 -16.82 3.29 -3.41
CA GLY A 114 -16.18 4.18 -2.44
C GLY A 114 -14.92 4.85 -2.97
N THR A 115 -14.08 4.09 -3.69
CA THR A 115 -12.85 4.60 -4.32
C THR A 115 -13.19 5.57 -5.46
N TRP A 116 -14.16 5.21 -6.31
CA TRP A 116 -14.64 6.09 -7.36
C TRP A 116 -15.12 7.44 -6.81
N ASN A 117 -15.93 7.38 -5.73
CA ASN A 117 -16.44 8.59 -5.08
C ASN A 117 -15.33 9.43 -4.45
N GLN A 118 -14.36 8.80 -3.80
CA GLN A 118 -13.19 9.47 -3.23
C GLN A 118 -12.39 10.20 -4.32
N LEU A 119 -12.12 9.54 -5.43
CA LEU A 119 -11.36 10.11 -6.55
C LEU A 119 -12.14 11.21 -7.27
N ASN A 120 -13.42 10.97 -7.57
CA ASN A 120 -14.24 11.92 -8.34
C ASN A 120 -14.64 13.17 -7.56
N ASN A 121 -14.80 13.08 -6.24
CA ASN A 121 -15.25 14.18 -5.39
C ASN A 121 -14.14 14.71 -4.48
N THR A 122 -13.64 13.90 -3.54
CA THR A 122 -12.68 14.37 -2.53
C THR A 122 -11.38 14.86 -3.15
N PHE A 123 -10.81 14.13 -4.11
CA PHE A 123 -9.58 14.57 -4.80
C PHE A 123 -9.82 15.82 -5.65
N LYS A 124 -10.97 15.91 -6.31
CA LYS A 124 -11.36 17.11 -7.04
C LYS A 124 -11.47 18.35 -6.14
N ASP A 125 -12.06 18.21 -4.95
CA ASP A 125 -12.15 19.28 -3.96
C ASP A 125 -10.77 19.71 -3.44
N MET A 126 -9.76 18.82 -3.48
CA MET A 126 -8.36 19.12 -3.20
C MET A 126 -7.62 19.76 -4.38
N GLY A 127 -8.29 19.97 -5.50
CA GLY A 127 -7.70 20.53 -6.72
C GLY A 127 -6.83 19.53 -7.47
N ILE A 128 -7.03 18.23 -7.29
CA ILE A 128 -6.38 17.14 -8.04
C ILE A 128 -7.37 16.65 -9.08
N GLU A 129 -7.02 16.73 -10.35
CA GLU A 129 -7.82 16.18 -11.44
C GLU A 129 -7.69 14.65 -11.47
N VAL A 130 -8.82 13.92 -11.65
CA VAL A 130 -8.78 12.49 -11.93
C VAL A 130 -9.42 12.21 -13.28
N ARG A 131 -8.65 11.64 -14.19
CA ARG A 131 -9.05 11.25 -15.54
C ARG A 131 -9.38 9.77 -15.55
N PHE A 132 -10.65 9.46 -15.72
CA PHE A 132 -11.12 8.09 -15.78
C PHE A 132 -11.06 7.56 -17.21
N VAL A 133 -10.43 6.37 -17.37
CA VAL A 133 -10.25 5.71 -18.67
C VAL A 133 -10.75 4.27 -18.65
N ASP A 134 -11.10 3.73 -19.81
CA ASP A 134 -11.51 2.33 -19.93
C ASP A 134 -10.28 1.42 -19.72
N PRO A 135 -10.28 0.55 -18.69
CA PRO A 135 -9.16 -0.36 -18.44
C PRO A 135 -8.99 -1.45 -19.49
N LYS A 136 -9.97 -1.69 -20.35
CA LYS A 136 -9.88 -2.65 -21.46
C LYS A 136 -8.95 -2.17 -22.58
N ASP A 137 -8.72 -0.87 -22.65
CA ASP A 137 -7.75 -0.26 -23.55
C ASP A 137 -6.56 0.33 -22.77
N PRO A 138 -5.47 -0.42 -22.62
CA PRO A 138 -4.28 0.11 -21.95
C PRO A 138 -3.75 1.41 -22.56
N ASN A 139 -3.93 1.65 -23.89
CA ASN A 139 -3.47 2.87 -24.52
C ASN A 139 -4.22 4.11 -24.05
N ALA A 140 -5.46 3.96 -23.57
CA ALA A 140 -6.22 5.07 -23.00
C ALA A 140 -5.50 5.72 -21.81
N PHE A 141 -4.67 4.97 -21.06
CA PHE A 141 -3.82 5.53 -20.01
C PHE A 141 -2.75 6.46 -20.59
N ALA A 142 -2.12 6.05 -21.72
CA ALA A 142 -1.12 6.87 -22.41
C ALA A 142 -1.75 8.15 -22.96
N GLU A 143 -2.90 8.04 -23.60
CA GLU A 143 -3.61 9.18 -24.22
C GLU A 143 -4.08 10.21 -23.19
N ALA A 144 -4.42 9.76 -21.97
CA ALA A 144 -4.83 10.65 -20.88
C ALA A 144 -3.66 11.22 -20.08
N THR A 145 -2.42 10.81 -20.38
CA THR A 145 -1.20 11.25 -19.67
C THR A 145 -0.69 12.59 -20.22
N ASP A 146 -0.31 13.49 -19.32
CA ASP A 146 0.39 14.74 -19.63
C ASP A 146 1.53 15.01 -18.62
N ASP A 147 2.14 16.20 -18.70
CA ASP A 147 3.25 16.64 -17.82
C ASP A 147 2.86 16.80 -16.35
N LYS A 148 1.57 16.86 -16.03
CA LYS A 148 1.01 16.96 -14.69
C LYS A 148 0.58 15.61 -14.09
N THR A 149 0.60 14.54 -14.88
CA THR A 149 0.22 13.20 -14.40
C THR A 149 1.26 12.66 -13.43
N ARG A 150 0.81 12.17 -12.26
CA ARG A 150 1.68 11.68 -11.20
C ARG A 150 1.47 10.21 -10.85
N ALA A 151 0.32 9.66 -11.16
CA ALA A 151 0.01 8.27 -10.89
C ALA A 151 -0.99 7.70 -11.89
N TYR A 152 -0.89 6.39 -12.12
CA TYR A 152 -1.98 5.56 -12.60
C TYR A 152 -2.59 4.82 -11.41
N PHE A 153 -3.91 4.61 -11.44
CA PHE A 153 -4.61 3.89 -10.39
C PHE A 153 -5.62 2.89 -10.97
N ALA A 154 -5.65 1.68 -10.40
CA ALA A 154 -6.61 0.63 -10.74
C ALA A 154 -6.78 -0.38 -9.62
N GLU A 155 -7.79 -1.24 -9.73
CA GLU A 155 -8.01 -2.42 -8.89
C GLU A 155 -7.71 -3.69 -9.69
N THR A 156 -7.08 -4.71 -9.07
CA THR A 156 -6.80 -6.00 -9.75
C THR A 156 -8.05 -6.69 -10.25
N LEU A 157 -9.09 -6.71 -9.41
CA LEU A 157 -10.42 -7.26 -9.67
C LEU A 157 -11.46 -6.28 -9.13
N PRO A 158 -11.90 -5.31 -9.94
CA PRO A 158 -12.79 -4.26 -9.49
C PRO A 158 -14.18 -4.77 -9.11
N ASN A 159 -14.70 -4.32 -7.98
CA ASN A 159 -16.05 -4.58 -7.54
C ASN A 159 -17.03 -3.54 -8.14
N PRO A 160 -18.11 -3.91 -8.87
CA PRO A 160 -18.64 -5.27 -9.00
C PRO A 160 -18.30 -6.02 -10.31
N LYS A 161 -17.54 -5.42 -11.22
CA LYS A 161 -17.37 -5.97 -12.57
C LYS A 161 -16.47 -7.21 -12.62
N LEU A 162 -15.49 -7.33 -11.72
CA LEU A 162 -14.56 -8.46 -11.59
C LEU A 162 -13.75 -8.76 -12.87
N GLU A 163 -13.57 -7.78 -13.75
CA GLU A 163 -12.72 -7.91 -14.92
C GLU A 163 -11.26 -7.76 -14.53
N VAL A 164 -10.40 -8.68 -14.97
CA VAL A 164 -8.99 -8.68 -14.62
C VAL A 164 -8.29 -7.48 -15.26
N PHE A 165 -7.69 -6.62 -14.43
CA PHE A 165 -6.95 -5.45 -14.92
C PHE A 165 -5.62 -5.85 -15.58
N PRO A 166 -5.28 -5.30 -16.75
CA PRO A 166 -4.04 -5.59 -17.49
C PRO A 166 -2.83 -4.89 -16.87
N ILE A 167 -2.39 -5.36 -15.69
CA ILE A 167 -1.35 -4.73 -14.87
C ILE A 167 -0.05 -4.53 -15.65
N ARG A 168 0.39 -5.54 -16.41
CA ARG A 168 1.67 -5.51 -17.13
C ARG A 168 1.65 -4.44 -18.21
N GLU A 169 0.63 -4.44 -19.04
CA GLU A 169 0.48 -3.52 -20.17
C GLU A 169 0.44 -2.07 -19.71
N VAL A 170 -0.38 -1.77 -18.70
CA VAL A 170 -0.49 -0.41 -18.15
C VAL A 170 0.79 0.01 -17.40
N SER A 171 1.43 -0.92 -16.70
CA SER A 171 2.73 -0.66 -16.06
C SER A 171 3.83 -0.36 -17.07
N ASP A 172 3.86 -1.08 -18.19
CA ASP A 172 4.84 -0.84 -19.27
C ASP A 172 4.63 0.54 -19.91
N ILE A 173 3.38 1.00 -20.01
CA ILE A 173 3.06 2.37 -20.43
C ILE A 173 3.55 3.37 -19.37
N GLY A 174 3.20 3.18 -18.11
CA GLY A 174 3.63 4.05 -17.02
C GLY A 174 5.15 4.20 -16.97
N ARG A 175 5.89 3.12 -17.20
CA ARG A 175 7.36 3.11 -17.24
C ARG A 175 7.93 4.03 -18.33
N LYS A 176 7.28 4.10 -19.51
CA LYS A 176 7.70 4.98 -20.61
C LYS A 176 7.57 6.47 -20.26
N PHE A 177 6.58 6.80 -19.44
CA PHE A 177 6.32 8.17 -18.98
C PHE A 177 6.94 8.49 -17.61
N GLY A 178 7.54 7.50 -16.93
CA GLY A 178 8.02 7.66 -15.54
C GLY A 178 6.88 7.80 -14.53
N ILE A 179 5.69 7.29 -14.83
CA ILE A 179 4.49 7.33 -13.98
C ILE A 179 4.31 6.00 -13.26
N PRO A 180 4.23 5.98 -11.91
CA PRO A 180 3.97 4.77 -11.15
C PRO A 180 2.51 4.31 -11.31
N LEU A 181 2.32 2.99 -11.40
CA LEU A 181 1.01 2.36 -11.31
C LEU A 181 0.76 1.95 -9.86
N ILE A 182 -0.32 2.44 -9.27
CA ILE A 182 -0.83 2.09 -7.95
C ILE A 182 -2.00 1.12 -8.13
N VAL A 183 -1.92 -0.05 -7.50
CA VAL A 183 -2.93 -1.10 -7.67
C VAL A 183 -3.54 -1.47 -6.32
N ASP A 184 -4.86 -1.42 -6.24
CA ASP A 184 -5.61 -2.00 -5.13
C ASP A 184 -5.81 -3.50 -5.38
N ASN A 185 -5.15 -4.33 -4.57
CA ASN A 185 -5.20 -5.80 -4.64
C ASN A 185 -6.13 -6.41 -3.58
N THR A 186 -7.09 -5.68 -3.08
CA THR A 186 -8.01 -6.11 -2.03
C THR A 186 -8.74 -7.42 -2.35
N ALA A 187 -9.16 -7.61 -3.60
CA ALA A 187 -9.95 -8.78 -3.99
C ALA A 187 -9.12 -10.04 -4.26
N ALA A 188 -7.81 -9.92 -4.46
CA ALA A 188 -6.96 -11.04 -4.88
C ALA A 188 -5.60 -11.12 -4.14
N PRO A 189 -5.52 -10.86 -2.83
CA PRO A 189 -4.24 -10.97 -2.11
C PRO A 189 -3.70 -12.40 -2.21
N VAL A 190 -2.38 -12.56 -2.32
CA VAL A 190 -1.67 -13.83 -2.46
C VAL A 190 -1.89 -14.50 -3.84
N LEU A 191 -3.09 -14.43 -4.42
CA LEU A 191 -3.41 -15.01 -5.73
C LEU A 191 -2.85 -14.15 -6.86
N CYS A 192 -3.04 -12.84 -6.79
CA CYS A 192 -2.41 -11.87 -7.65
C CYS A 192 -1.26 -11.20 -6.90
N LYS A 193 -0.11 -11.12 -7.54
CA LYS A 193 1.08 -10.45 -7.00
C LYS A 193 1.46 -9.29 -7.92
N PRO A 194 0.86 -8.12 -7.72
CA PRO A 194 1.09 -6.99 -8.62
C PRO A 194 2.55 -6.57 -8.76
N PHE A 195 3.41 -6.82 -7.75
CA PHE A 195 4.84 -6.52 -7.83
C PHE A 195 5.62 -7.41 -8.81
N GLU A 196 5.18 -8.63 -9.09
CA GLU A 196 5.91 -9.53 -10.01
C GLU A 196 5.92 -9.03 -11.46
N PRO A 197 4.80 -8.53 -12.04
CA PRO A 197 4.81 -7.95 -13.37
C PRO A 197 5.39 -6.53 -13.44
N VAL A 198 5.61 -5.87 -12.30
CA VAL A 198 5.93 -4.45 -12.22
C VAL A 198 7.19 -4.21 -11.39
N SER A 199 8.10 -3.38 -11.89
CA SER A 199 9.35 -3.04 -11.18
C SER A 199 9.23 -1.86 -10.22
N TYR A 200 8.06 -1.25 -10.02
CA TYR A 200 7.83 -0.05 -9.19
C TYR A 200 6.52 -0.10 -8.44
N THR A 201 6.52 0.53 -7.29
CA THR A 201 5.50 0.84 -6.27
C THR A 201 4.08 0.29 -6.44
N HIS A 202 3.66 -0.52 -5.48
CA HIS A 202 2.29 -1.01 -5.34
C HIS A 202 1.78 -0.76 -3.93
N LEU A 203 0.47 -0.66 -3.83
CA LEU A 203 -0.26 -0.71 -2.57
C LEU A 203 -1.18 -1.92 -2.59
N THR A 204 -1.09 -2.71 -1.56
CA THR A 204 -2.08 -3.73 -1.25
C THR A 204 -2.82 -3.28 -0.02
N LEU A 205 -4.14 -3.22 -0.11
CA LEU A 205 -5.00 -2.84 0.97
C LEU A 205 -5.67 -4.10 1.52
N PRO A 206 -5.32 -4.58 2.73
CA PRO A 206 -6.16 -5.56 3.38
C PRO A 206 -7.47 -4.87 3.79
N THR A 207 -8.59 -5.29 3.22
CA THR A 207 -9.90 -4.93 3.73
C THR A 207 -10.28 -5.86 4.86
N LYS A 208 -10.93 -5.31 5.88
CA LYS A 208 -11.71 -6.14 6.80
C LYS A 208 -12.85 -6.78 6.01
N ALA A 209 -12.92 -8.11 6.03
CA ALA A 209 -14.14 -8.82 5.76
C ALA A 209 -15.16 -8.53 6.86
#